data_2bd7cb6bf7f1ba27df5a13e6c236846c
#
_entry.id   2bd7cb6bf7f1ba27df5a13e6c236846c
#
_cell.length_a   1.000
_cell.length_b   1.000
_cell.length_c   1.000
_cell.angle_alpha   90.00
_cell.angle_beta   90.00
_cell.angle_gamma   90.00
#
_symmetry.space_group_name_H-M   'P 1'
#
loop_
_entity.id
_entity.type
_entity.pdbx_description
1 polymer ?
#
loop_
_entity_poly.entity_id
_entity_poly.type
_entity_poly.pdbx_seq_one_letter_code
_entity_poly.pdbx_strand_id
1 'polypeptide(L)'
;MSKVTLLIQASNGVPVLALARDGAIRFDSSEVESLAGSREYRLMLETGLTEIGATLKEITRIGCDIGPGGLGVTRTAAAFANGLGFTLGIPVVALPAFALLGAEAFDGHTPVILLRRAGRPYVHFGIFRDGTLIHYEHCLEEDALKRLENLDKYNLAGNIPVEGAAPPKTNTAKMATLLSLVDAAPKPAANARAYPIVEVLS
;
A
#
# COMPACT_ATOMS: atom_id res chain seq x y z
N MET A 1 28.61 0.12 -2.55
CA MET A 1 27.57 -0.95 -2.47
C MET A 1 26.27 -0.34 -2.96
N SER A 2 25.60 -0.99 -3.91
CA SER A 2 24.30 -0.54 -4.40
C SER A 2 23.24 -0.71 -3.30
N LYS A 3 22.39 0.29 -3.15
CA LYS A 3 21.34 0.29 -2.11
C LYS A 3 20.08 -0.36 -2.66
N VAL A 4 19.52 -1.31 -1.92
CA VAL A 4 18.27 -1.98 -2.26
C VAL A 4 17.16 -1.46 -1.35
N THR A 5 16.00 -1.15 -1.94
CA THR A 5 14.76 -0.85 -1.22
C THR A 5 13.84 -2.06 -1.35
N LEU A 6 13.41 -2.59 -0.21
CA LEU A 6 12.36 -3.61 -0.14
C LEU A 6 11.00 -2.93 -0.03
N LEU A 7 10.04 -3.37 -0.85
CA LEU A 7 8.67 -2.87 -0.89
C LEU A 7 7.69 -4.00 -0.64
N ILE A 8 6.68 -3.76 0.21
CA ILE A 8 5.66 -4.76 0.56
C ILE A 8 4.28 -4.11 0.48
N GLN A 9 3.40 -4.67 -0.34
CA GLN A 9 1.99 -4.29 -0.44
C GLN A 9 1.12 -5.50 -0.18
N ALA A 10 0.07 -5.35 0.65
CA ALA A 10 -0.77 -6.48 1.03
C ALA A 10 -2.25 -6.13 1.30
N SER A 11 -2.59 -4.86 1.37
CA SER A 11 -3.92 -4.41 1.80
C SER A 11 -5.07 -4.80 0.86
N ASN A 12 -4.78 -5.14 -0.41
CA ASN A 12 -5.75 -5.68 -1.37
C ASN A 12 -6.09 -7.17 -1.12
N GLY A 13 -5.48 -7.81 -0.11
CA GLY A 13 -5.69 -9.22 0.23
C GLY A 13 -4.68 -10.19 -0.40
N VAL A 14 -3.87 -9.72 -1.35
CA VAL A 14 -2.81 -10.50 -2.00
C VAL A 14 -1.47 -9.84 -1.70
N PRO A 15 -0.54 -10.52 -1.00
CA PRO A 15 0.79 -9.99 -0.78
C PRO A 15 1.57 -9.86 -2.08
N VAL A 16 2.25 -8.73 -2.23
CA VAL A 16 3.23 -8.50 -3.28
C VAL A 16 4.50 -7.93 -2.63
N LEU A 17 5.64 -8.45 -3.04
CA LEU A 17 6.96 -8.01 -2.62
C LEU A 17 7.76 -7.58 -3.85
N ALA A 18 8.38 -6.40 -3.77
CA ALA A 18 9.27 -5.94 -4.82
C ALA A 18 10.61 -5.48 -4.26
N LEU A 19 11.64 -5.54 -5.08
CA LEU A 19 12.96 -5.01 -4.80
C LEU A 19 13.30 -3.93 -5.83
N ALA A 20 13.68 -2.77 -5.33
CA ALA A 20 14.14 -1.66 -6.16
C ALA A 20 15.63 -1.41 -5.94
N ARG A 21 16.34 -1.05 -7.00
CA ARG A 21 17.74 -0.64 -7.00
C ARG A 21 17.90 0.54 -7.94
N ASP A 22 18.63 1.56 -7.51
CA ASP A 22 18.90 2.78 -8.29
C ASP A 22 17.62 3.47 -8.81
N GLY A 23 16.60 3.56 -7.94
CA GLY A 23 15.32 4.21 -8.24
C GLY A 23 14.39 3.46 -9.18
N ALA A 24 14.68 2.19 -9.51
CA ALA A 24 13.85 1.38 -10.39
C ALA A 24 13.51 0.03 -9.76
N ILE A 25 12.28 -0.46 -10.00
CA ILE A 25 11.89 -1.82 -9.66
C ILE A 25 12.72 -2.78 -10.50
N ARG A 26 13.35 -3.75 -9.85
CA ARG A 26 14.19 -4.78 -10.46
C ARG A 26 13.62 -6.18 -10.30
N PHE A 27 12.72 -6.34 -9.34
CA PHE A 27 11.97 -7.56 -9.09
C PHE A 27 10.59 -7.19 -8.56
N ASP A 28 9.57 -7.84 -9.08
CA ASP A 28 8.18 -7.77 -8.59
C ASP A 28 7.61 -9.18 -8.54
N SER A 29 7.26 -9.67 -7.35
CA SER A 29 6.75 -11.02 -7.16
C SER A 29 5.42 -11.29 -7.86
N SER A 30 4.66 -10.24 -8.21
CA SER A 30 3.40 -10.39 -8.95
C SER A 30 3.63 -10.72 -10.43
N GLU A 31 4.82 -10.44 -10.96
CA GLU A 31 5.21 -10.74 -12.35
C GLU A 31 5.84 -12.13 -12.50
N VAL A 32 6.08 -12.83 -11.38
CA VAL A 32 6.65 -14.18 -11.37
C VAL A 32 5.53 -15.20 -11.17
N GLU A 33 5.25 -16.00 -12.18
CA GLU A 33 4.12 -16.94 -12.21
C GLU A 33 4.09 -17.88 -10.98
N SER A 34 5.24 -18.42 -10.57
CA SER A 34 5.35 -19.31 -9.41
C SER A 34 5.13 -18.62 -8.05
N LEU A 35 5.16 -17.29 -8.01
CA LEU A 35 4.96 -16.49 -6.81
C LEU A 35 3.62 -15.75 -6.79
N ALA A 36 2.92 -15.70 -7.92
CA ALA A 36 1.63 -15.01 -8.03
C ALA A 36 0.62 -15.57 -7.03
N GLY A 37 0.12 -14.70 -6.13
CA GLY A 37 -0.81 -15.10 -5.06
C GLY A 37 -0.17 -15.82 -3.87
N SER A 38 1.15 -16.01 -3.85
CA SER A 38 1.88 -16.58 -2.71
C SER A 38 1.72 -15.71 -1.46
N ARG A 39 1.78 -16.35 -0.30
CA ARG A 39 1.83 -15.68 1.02
C ARG A 39 3.16 -15.90 1.72
N GLU A 40 4.12 -16.48 1.02
CA GLU A 40 5.44 -16.87 1.50
C GLU A 40 6.45 -15.71 1.32
N TYR A 41 6.38 -14.70 2.18
CA TYR A 41 7.25 -13.52 2.10
C TYR A 41 8.74 -13.86 2.02
N ARG A 42 9.17 -14.91 2.75
CA ARG A 42 10.56 -15.36 2.73
C ARG A 42 10.95 -15.85 1.33
N LEU A 43 10.11 -16.70 0.72
CA LEU A 43 10.36 -17.22 -0.62
C LEU A 43 10.43 -16.08 -1.65
N MET A 44 9.47 -15.15 -1.61
CA MET A 44 9.46 -13.97 -2.50
C MET A 44 10.75 -13.16 -2.36
N LEU A 45 11.22 -12.93 -1.11
CA LEU A 45 12.42 -12.16 -0.84
C LEU A 45 13.68 -12.90 -1.33
N GLU A 46 13.82 -14.18 -1.01
CA GLU A 46 14.97 -15.00 -1.42
C GLU A 46 15.07 -15.10 -2.95
N THR A 47 13.94 -15.31 -3.63
CA THR A 47 13.88 -15.33 -5.10
C THR A 47 14.30 -13.99 -5.68
N GLY A 48 13.72 -12.89 -5.19
CA GLY A 48 14.03 -11.55 -5.69
C GLY A 48 15.48 -11.16 -5.46
N LEU A 49 16.06 -11.44 -4.29
CA LEU A 49 17.47 -11.18 -4.01
C LEU A 49 18.39 -11.95 -4.94
N THR A 50 18.05 -13.22 -5.20
CA THR A 50 18.82 -14.07 -6.14
C THR A 50 18.76 -13.49 -7.55
N GLU A 51 17.57 -13.11 -8.02
CA GLU A 51 17.34 -12.58 -9.37
C GLU A 51 18.12 -11.29 -9.62
N ILE A 52 18.13 -10.37 -8.64
CA ILE A 52 18.87 -9.11 -8.79
C ILE A 52 20.34 -9.19 -8.38
N GLY A 53 20.84 -10.37 -7.99
CA GLY A 53 22.21 -10.57 -7.52
C GLY A 53 22.54 -9.73 -6.28
N ALA A 54 21.63 -9.69 -5.30
CA ALA A 54 21.79 -8.93 -4.06
C ALA A 54 21.74 -9.81 -2.81
N THR A 55 22.16 -9.25 -1.70
CA THR A 55 22.11 -9.87 -0.38
C THR A 55 21.20 -9.09 0.56
N LEU A 56 20.75 -9.72 1.64
CA LEU A 56 19.97 -9.05 2.70
C LEU A 56 20.66 -7.80 3.25
N LYS A 57 21.99 -7.80 3.33
CA LYS A 57 22.77 -6.67 3.88
C LYS A 57 22.76 -5.43 2.97
N GLU A 58 22.37 -5.57 1.71
CA GLU A 58 22.24 -4.45 0.77
C GLU A 58 20.89 -3.75 0.90
N ILE A 59 19.93 -4.36 1.60
CA ILE A 59 18.65 -3.71 1.91
C ILE A 59 18.91 -2.60 2.92
N THR A 60 18.68 -1.37 2.51
CA THR A 60 18.89 -0.18 3.33
C THR A 60 17.62 0.58 3.67
N ARG A 61 16.49 0.18 3.07
CA ARG A 61 15.19 0.80 3.25
C ARG A 61 14.08 -0.22 3.05
N ILE A 62 13.00 -0.11 3.85
CA ILE A 62 11.80 -0.95 3.72
C ILE A 62 10.60 -0.02 3.64
N GLY A 63 9.78 -0.17 2.59
CA GLY A 63 8.47 0.44 2.46
C GLY A 63 7.37 -0.60 2.68
N CYS A 64 6.38 -0.29 3.50
CA CYS A 64 5.30 -1.22 3.82
C CYS A 64 3.94 -0.53 3.77
N ASP A 65 3.03 -1.10 2.98
CA ASP A 65 1.60 -0.78 3.01
C ASP A 65 1.00 -1.25 4.34
N ILE A 66 0.36 -0.31 5.05
CA ILE A 66 -0.24 -0.56 6.38
C ILE A 66 -1.77 -0.62 6.36
N GLY A 67 -2.39 -0.67 5.19
CA GLY A 67 -3.85 -0.63 5.05
C GLY A 67 -4.41 0.79 4.90
N PRO A 68 -5.73 0.95 4.95
CA PRO A 68 -6.74 -0.03 5.34
C PRO A 68 -6.92 -1.15 4.31
N GLY A 69 -7.34 -2.34 4.79
CA GLY A 69 -7.57 -3.50 3.96
C GLY A 69 -7.68 -4.80 4.76
N GLY A 70 -7.44 -5.93 4.13
CA GLY A 70 -7.49 -7.24 4.79
C GLY A 70 -6.56 -7.31 6.00
N LEU A 71 -7.11 -7.17 7.20
CA LEU A 71 -6.35 -6.98 8.43
C LEU A 71 -5.33 -8.09 8.71
N GLY A 72 -5.69 -9.35 8.48
CA GLY A 72 -4.79 -10.50 8.67
C GLY A 72 -3.54 -10.40 7.76
N VAL A 73 -3.75 -10.10 6.49
CA VAL A 73 -2.65 -10.00 5.50
C VAL A 73 -1.79 -8.78 5.78
N THR A 74 -2.40 -7.64 6.11
CA THR A 74 -1.70 -6.40 6.44
C THR A 74 -0.86 -6.56 7.72
N ARG A 75 -1.38 -7.25 8.74
CA ARG A 75 -0.62 -7.57 9.97
C ARG A 75 0.59 -8.45 9.67
N THR A 76 0.44 -9.47 8.83
CA THR A 76 1.54 -10.35 8.45
C THR A 76 2.61 -9.60 7.67
N ALA A 77 2.22 -8.72 6.74
CA ALA A 77 3.13 -7.85 6.00
C ALA A 77 3.93 -6.93 6.94
N ALA A 78 3.24 -6.25 7.85
CA ALA A 78 3.87 -5.35 8.82
C ALA A 78 4.80 -6.12 9.78
N ALA A 79 4.40 -7.31 10.24
CA ALA A 79 5.24 -8.14 11.10
C ALA A 79 6.53 -8.57 10.39
N PHE A 80 6.42 -8.99 9.12
CA PHE A 80 7.58 -9.35 8.30
C PHE A 80 8.51 -8.16 8.07
N ALA A 81 7.96 -7.01 7.65
CA ALA A 81 8.72 -5.77 7.47
C ALA A 81 9.44 -5.33 8.74
N ASN A 82 8.74 -5.37 9.89
CA ASN A 82 9.28 -4.99 11.18
C ASN A 82 10.37 -5.94 11.67
N GLY A 83 10.20 -7.26 11.48
CA GLY A 83 11.19 -8.28 11.80
C GLY A 83 12.49 -8.07 11.02
N LEU A 84 12.39 -7.84 9.72
CA LEU A 84 13.54 -7.50 8.88
C LEU A 84 14.17 -6.17 9.28
N GLY A 85 13.36 -5.14 9.48
CA GLY A 85 13.85 -3.83 9.90
C GLY A 85 14.60 -3.88 11.23
N PHE A 86 14.13 -4.71 12.18
CA PHE A 86 14.81 -4.96 13.44
C PHE A 86 16.15 -5.68 13.22
N THR A 87 16.14 -6.78 12.46
CA THR A 87 17.33 -7.61 12.21
C THR A 87 18.42 -6.84 11.47
N LEU A 88 18.04 -5.99 10.51
CA LEU A 88 18.98 -5.22 9.70
C LEU A 88 19.34 -3.86 10.33
N GLY A 89 18.69 -3.47 11.43
CA GLY A 89 18.91 -2.17 12.07
C GLY A 89 18.43 -0.98 11.23
N ILE A 90 17.43 -1.17 10.37
CA ILE A 90 16.89 -0.13 9.47
C ILE A 90 15.43 0.19 9.79
N PRO A 91 15.00 1.44 9.56
CA PRO A 91 13.61 1.84 9.77
C PRO A 91 12.68 1.30 8.68
N VAL A 92 11.39 1.19 9.03
CA VAL A 92 10.33 0.88 8.08
C VAL A 92 9.53 2.15 7.78
N VAL A 93 9.37 2.47 6.51
CA VAL A 93 8.47 3.54 6.03
C VAL A 93 7.08 2.94 5.88
N ALA A 94 6.18 3.33 6.76
CA ALA A 94 4.79 2.90 6.73
C ALA A 94 3.96 3.84 5.84
N LEU A 95 3.23 3.30 4.86
CA LEU A 95 2.40 4.08 3.95
C LEU A 95 0.95 3.58 3.99
N PRO A 96 -0.02 4.49 4.20
CA PRO A 96 -1.43 4.14 4.10
C PRO A 96 -1.79 3.69 2.67
N ALA A 97 -2.54 2.59 2.55
CA ALA A 97 -3.03 2.10 1.26
C ALA A 97 -3.82 3.16 0.47
N PHE A 98 -4.54 4.02 1.17
CA PHE A 98 -5.31 5.09 0.54
C PHE A 98 -4.42 6.20 -0.04
N ALA A 99 -3.25 6.45 0.54
CA ALA A 99 -2.27 7.33 -0.09
C ALA A 99 -1.72 6.72 -1.40
N LEU A 100 -1.47 5.41 -1.39
CA LEU A 100 -1.02 4.66 -2.57
C LEU A 100 -2.08 4.65 -3.69
N LEU A 101 -3.32 4.28 -3.36
CA LEU A 101 -4.43 4.23 -4.32
C LEU A 101 -4.79 5.61 -4.85
N GLY A 102 -4.75 6.62 -3.99
CA GLY A 102 -4.99 8.00 -4.37
C GLY A 102 -3.96 8.48 -5.39
N ALA A 103 -2.67 8.26 -5.10
CA ALA A 103 -1.60 8.63 -6.02
C ALA A 103 -1.68 7.89 -7.36
N GLU A 104 -2.07 6.60 -7.35
CA GLU A 104 -2.23 5.80 -8.58
C GLU A 104 -3.42 6.26 -9.44
N ALA A 105 -4.53 6.67 -8.82
CA ALA A 105 -5.75 7.04 -9.53
C ALA A 105 -5.87 8.53 -9.86
N PHE A 106 -5.02 9.37 -9.26
CA PHE A 106 -5.04 10.83 -9.42
C PHE A 106 -4.54 11.24 -10.80
N ASP A 107 -5.32 12.07 -11.49
CA ASP A 107 -5.03 12.57 -12.84
C ASP A 107 -4.44 14.00 -12.85
N GLY A 108 -4.09 14.53 -11.68
CA GLY A 108 -3.57 15.88 -11.50
C GLY A 108 -4.63 16.94 -11.21
N HIS A 109 -5.93 16.65 -11.37
CA HIS A 109 -6.99 17.63 -11.27
C HIS A 109 -8.22 17.15 -10.50
N THR A 110 -8.66 15.92 -10.77
CA THR A 110 -9.93 15.39 -10.24
C THR A 110 -9.68 14.71 -8.88
N PRO A 111 -10.42 15.06 -7.81
CA PRO A 111 -10.33 14.36 -6.54
C PRO A 111 -10.55 12.86 -6.71
N VAL A 112 -9.84 12.06 -5.92
CA VAL A 112 -10.04 10.61 -5.87
C VAL A 112 -10.77 10.25 -4.61
N ILE A 113 -11.93 9.61 -4.77
CA ILE A 113 -12.66 8.98 -3.68
C ILE A 113 -12.15 7.55 -3.53
N LEU A 114 -11.85 7.20 -2.30
CA LEU A 114 -11.27 5.93 -1.91
C LEU A 114 -12.30 5.17 -1.08
N LEU A 115 -12.76 4.04 -1.60
CA LEU A 115 -13.75 3.20 -0.93
C LEU A 115 -13.26 1.76 -0.87
N ARG A 116 -13.14 1.21 0.33
CA ARG A 116 -12.75 -0.17 0.54
C ARG A 116 -13.63 -0.85 1.59
N ARG A 117 -14.02 -2.08 1.32
CA ARG A 117 -14.82 -2.87 2.27
C ARG A 117 -14.08 -3.05 3.59
N ALA A 118 -14.83 -2.86 4.66
CA ALA A 118 -14.51 -3.28 6.02
C ALA A 118 -15.47 -4.41 6.45
N GLY A 119 -15.61 -4.67 7.73
CA GLY A 119 -16.68 -5.54 8.23
C GLY A 119 -18.04 -4.91 8.04
N ARG A 120 -18.96 -5.57 7.29
CA ARG A 120 -20.31 -5.02 7.05
C ARG A 120 -21.02 -4.62 8.36
N PRO A 121 -21.70 -3.47 8.42
CA PRO A 121 -22.06 -2.55 7.32
C PRO A 121 -21.05 -1.43 7.05
N TYR A 122 -19.82 -1.55 7.52
CA TYR A 122 -18.80 -0.50 7.49
C TYR A 122 -17.92 -0.56 6.25
N VAL A 123 -17.38 0.62 5.91
CA VAL A 123 -16.40 0.83 4.87
C VAL A 123 -15.28 1.74 5.36
N HIS A 124 -14.12 1.64 4.73
CA HIS A 124 -13.10 2.67 4.77
C HIS A 124 -13.41 3.68 3.67
N PHE A 125 -13.48 4.93 4.03
CA PHE A 125 -13.72 6.06 3.14
C PHE A 125 -12.53 7.02 3.21
N GLY A 126 -12.12 7.55 2.07
CA GLY A 126 -11.05 8.55 2.00
C GLY A 126 -11.22 9.49 0.83
N ILE A 127 -10.58 10.66 0.95
CA ILE A 127 -10.50 11.66 -0.10
C ILE A 127 -9.04 11.99 -0.35
N PHE A 128 -8.60 11.81 -1.58
CA PHE A 128 -7.28 12.21 -2.04
C PHE A 128 -7.42 13.38 -3.02
N ARG A 129 -6.69 14.46 -2.74
CA ARG A 129 -6.72 15.69 -3.55
C ARG A 129 -5.34 16.35 -3.49
N ASP A 130 -4.95 17.00 -4.58
CA ASP A 130 -3.71 17.79 -4.67
C ASP A 130 -2.46 16.99 -4.22
N GLY A 131 -2.41 15.72 -4.60
CA GLY A 131 -1.29 14.83 -4.29
C GLY A 131 -1.27 14.28 -2.86
N THR A 132 -2.30 14.53 -2.04
CA THR A 132 -2.34 14.10 -0.64
C THR A 132 -3.67 13.46 -0.23
N LEU A 133 -3.60 12.56 0.75
CA LEU A 133 -4.78 12.03 1.43
C LEU A 133 -5.23 13.06 2.47
N ILE A 134 -6.31 13.78 2.16
CA ILE A 134 -6.83 14.87 3.00
C ILE A 134 -7.89 14.43 4.00
N HIS A 135 -8.49 13.25 3.79
CA HIS A 135 -9.50 12.70 4.69
C HIS A 135 -9.44 11.17 4.69
N TYR A 136 -9.62 10.58 5.86
CA TYR A 136 -9.79 9.14 6.06
C TYR A 136 -10.70 8.89 7.25
N GLU A 137 -11.64 7.96 7.08
CA GLU A 137 -12.49 7.50 8.18
C GLU A 137 -12.95 6.05 7.93
N HIS A 138 -13.39 5.41 9.01
CA HIS A 138 -14.14 4.17 9.03
C HIS A 138 -15.58 4.51 9.41
N CYS A 139 -16.53 4.30 8.50
CA CYS A 139 -17.92 4.75 8.65
C CYS A 139 -18.91 3.74 8.06
N LEU A 140 -20.20 3.97 8.25
CA LEU A 140 -21.24 3.22 7.57
C LEU A 140 -21.19 3.45 6.06
N GLU A 141 -21.43 2.39 5.28
CA GLU A 141 -21.44 2.48 3.81
C GLU A 141 -22.44 3.52 3.31
N GLU A 142 -23.64 3.57 3.94
CA GLU A 142 -24.67 4.56 3.58
C GLU A 142 -24.20 6.01 3.82
N ASP A 143 -23.46 6.28 4.89
CA ASP A 143 -22.94 7.62 5.17
C ASP A 143 -21.84 8.02 4.21
N ALA A 144 -20.97 7.08 3.83
CA ALA A 144 -20.00 7.30 2.78
C ALA A 144 -20.67 7.66 1.44
N LEU A 145 -21.71 6.91 1.05
CA LEU A 145 -22.44 7.15 -0.20
C LEU A 145 -23.17 8.49 -0.22
N LYS A 146 -23.84 8.86 0.87
CA LYS A 146 -24.51 10.19 0.99
C LYS A 146 -23.54 11.36 0.76
N ARG A 147 -22.27 11.22 1.16
CA ARG A 147 -21.26 12.28 0.93
C ARG A 147 -20.91 12.44 -0.54
N LEU A 148 -21.01 11.37 -1.32
CA LEU A 148 -20.74 11.41 -2.76
C LEU A 148 -21.82 12.16 -3.54
N GLU A 149 -23.08 12.20 -3.06
CA GLU A 149 -24.19 12.89 -3.69
C GLU A 149 -23.92 14.41 -3.85
N ASN A 150 -23.04 14.97 -3.02
CA ASN A 150 -22.67 16.39 -3.05
C ASN A 150 -21.40 16.68 -3.88
N LEU A 151 -20.85 15.69 -4.58
CA LEU A 151 -19.63 15.84 -5.38
C LEU A 151 -19.97 15.84 -6.88
N ASP A 152 -19.68 16.95 -7.55
CA ASP A 152 -19.94 17.09 -8.99
C ASP A 152 -19.11 16.12 -9.85
N LYS A 153 -17.85 15.91 -9.50
CA LYS A 153 -16.93 15.07 -10.26
C LYS A 153 -15.84 14.49 -9.37
N TYR A 154 -15.61 13.19 -9.49
CA TYR A 154 -14.53 12.49 -8.81
C TYR A 154 -14.08 11.26 -9.61
N ASN A 155 -12.84 10.81 -9.36
CA ASN A 155 -12.36 9.49 -9.71
C ASN A 155 -12.63 8.54 -8.55
N LEU A 156 -12.91 7.28 -8.81
CA LEU A 156 -13.13 6.27 -7.77
C LEU A 156 -11.97 5.27 -7.77
N ALA A 157 -11.48 4.91 -6.57
CA ALA A 157 -10.52 3.82 -6.39
C ALA A 157 -10.87 2.98 -5.15
N GLY A 158 -10.45 1.73 -5.16
CA GLY A 158 -10.79 0.75 -4.12
C GLY A 158 -11.60 -0.42 -4.68
N ASN A 159 -12.44 -1.05 -3.85
CA ASN A 159 -13.16 -2.28 -4.22
C ASN A 159 -14.69 -2.19 -4.06
N ILE A 160 -15.23 -1.00 -3.94
CA ILE A 160 -16.68 -0.76 -3.85
C ILE A 160 -17.09 0.06 -5.07
N PRO A 161 -17.90 -0.50 -5.98
CA PRO A 161 -18.54 0.27 -7.04
C PRO A 161 -19.63 1.18 -6.45
N VAL A 162 -19.82 2.35 -7.04
CA VAL A 162 -20.88 3.29 -6.69
C VAL A 162 -21.85 3.38 -7.87
N GLU A 163 -23.14 3.23 -7.59
CA GLU A 163 -24.19 3.31 -8.62
C GLU A 163 -24.17 4.68 -9.29
N GLY A 164 -24.25 4.72 -10.60
CA GLY A 164 -24.21 5.96 -11.39
C GLY A 164 -22.80 6.56 -11.57
N ALA A 165 -21.78 6.06 -10.89
CA ALA A 165 -20.40 6.51 -11.07
C ALA A 165 -19.61 5.59 -12.02
N ALA A 166 -18.48 6.11 -12.54
CA ALA A 166 -17.52 5.28 -13.26
C ALA A 166 -16.95 4.19 -12.32
N PRO A 167 -16.61 2.99 -12.84
CA PRO A 167 -16.03 1.93 -12.02
C PRO A 167 -14.71 2.38 -11.36
N PRO A 168 -14.34 1.78 -10.22
CA PRO A 168 -13.07 2.09 -9.58
C PRO A 168 -11.88 1.90 -10.54
N LYS A 169 -11.02 2.91 -10.66
CA LYS A 169 -9.84 2.87 -11.55
C LYS A 169 -8.86 1.79 -11.16
N THR A 170 -8.69 1.57 -9.86
CA THR A 170 -7.77 0.57 -9.31
C THR A 170 -8.17 0.14 -7.91
N ASN A 171 -7.79 -1.06 -7.52
CA ASN A 171 -7.86 -1.59 -6.16
C ASN A 171 -6.46 -1.85 -5.56
N THR A 172 -5.42 -1.65 -6.34
CA THR A 172 -4.03 -1.83 -5.93
C THR A 172 -3.16 -0.77 -6.62
N ALA A 173 -2.10 -0.33 -5.97
CA ALA A 173 -1.13 0.55 -6.60
C ALA A 173 0.00 -0.28 -7.22
N LYS A 174 0.67 0.27 -8.22
CA LYS A 174 1.90 -0.32 -8.77
C LYS A 174 3.03 -0.21 -7.77
N MET A 175 3.99 -1.13 -7.80
CA MET A 175 5.18 -1.06 -6.95
C MET A 175 6.03 0.18 -7.22
N ALA A 176 5.99 0.72 -8.43
CA ALA A 176 6.63 2.00 -8.76
C ALA A 176 6.00 3.18 -8.02
N THR A 177 4.68 3.19 -7.83
CA THR A 177 3.97 4.20 -7.01
C THR A 177 4.37 4.09 -5.54
N LEU A 178 4.43 2.87 -5.00
CA LEU A 178 4.91 2.62 -3.64
C LEU A 178 6.35 3.10 -3.47
N LEU A 179 7.25 2.79 -4.42
CA LEU A 179 8.64 3.26 -4.42
C LEU A 179 8.71 4.78 -4.39
N SER A 180 7.97 5.45 -5.29
CA SER A 180 7.94 6.91 -5.37
C SER A 180 7.52 7.57 -4.05
N LEU A 181 6.49 7.04 -3.39
CA LEU A 181 6.05 7.56 -2.09
C LEU A 181 7.04 7.24 -0.96
N VAL A 182 7.69 6.08 -0.99
CA VAL A 182 8.77 5.76 -0.06
C VAL A 182 9.94 6.74 -0.23
N ASP A 183 10.30 7.08 -1.47
CA ASP A 183 11.42 8.00 -1.75
C ASP A 183 11.09 9.44 -1.37
N ALA A 184 9.84 9.86 -1.54
CA ALA A 184 9.35 11.18 -1.14
C ALA A 184 9.13 11.31 0.39
N ALA A 185 9.00 10.20 1.11
CA ALA A 185 8.73 10.21 2.54
C ALA A 185 9.88 10.85 3.33
N PRO A 186 9.60 11.65 4.37
CA PRO A 186 10.61 12.14 5.28
C PRO A 186 11.45 10.98 5.84
N LYS A 187 12.73 11.26 6.14
CA LYS A 187 13.59 10.23 6.73
C LYS A 187 12.98 9.75 8.05
N PRO A 188 12.59 8.48 8.15
CA PRO A 188 11.96 7.98 9.36
C PRO A 188 12.96 7.90 10.52
N ALA A 189 12.45 7.91 11.76
CA ALA A 189 13.27 7.63 12.92
C ALA A 189 13.91 6.24 12.82
N ALA A 190 15.08 6.05 13.38
CA ALA A 190 15.86 4.80 13.26
C ALA A 190 15.09 3.56 13.76
N ASN A 191 14.17 3.74 14.69
CA ASN A 191 13.31 2.70 15.25
C ASN A 191 11.89 2.70 14.67
N ALA A 192 11.61 3.46 13.59
CA ALA A 192 10.30 3.48 12.97
C ALA A 192 9.87 2.09 12.49
N ARG A 193 8.61 1.76 12.76
CA ARG A 193 7.99 0.47 12.44
C ARG A 193 6.64 0.67 11.79
N ALA A 194 6.20 -0.32 11.03
CA ALA A 194 4.89 -0.36 10.40
C ALA A 194 3.83 -0.86 11.41
N TYR A 195 2.79 -0.08 11.62
CA TYR A 195 1.63 -0.48 12.41
C TYR A 195 0.41 -0.49 11.49
N PRO A 196 -0.25 -1.64 11.32
CA PRO A 196 -1.46 -1.71 10.50
C PRO A 196 -2.54 -0.77 11.02
N ILE A 197 -3.25 -0.15 10.07
CA ILE A 197 -4.46 0.60 10.40
C ILE A 197 -5.51 -0.40 10.87
N VAL A 198 -5.90 -0.30 12.14
CA VAL A 198 -6.94 -1.12 12.76
C VAL A 198 -8.21 -0.30 12.92
N GLU A 199 -9.34 -0.96 12.66
CA GLU A 199 -10.65 -0.39 12.93
C GLU A 199 -10.83 -0.30 14.44
N VAL A 200 -10.98 0.91 14.94
CA VAL A 200 -11.43 1.13 16.32
C VAL A 200 -12.96 1.17 16.23
N LEU A 201 -13.60 0.11 16.69
CA LEU A 201 -15.04 0.13 16.94
C LEU A 201 -15.28 1.10 18.10
N SER A 202 -15.73 2.30 17.78
CA SER A 202 -16.19 3.29 18.74
C SER A 202 -17.59 2.99 19.23
#